data_6a41601600f97235f947cda7d4f938ed
#
_entry.id   6a41601600f97235f947cda7d4f938ed
#
_cell.length_a   1.000
_cell.length_b   1.000
_cell.length_c   1.000
_cell.angle_alpha   90.00
_cell.angle_beta   90.00
_cell.angle_gamma   90.00
#
_symmetry.space_group_name_H-M   'P 1'
#
loop_
_entity.id
_entity.type
_entity.pdbx_description
1 polymer ?
#
loop_
_entity_poly.entity_id
_entity_poly.type
_entity_poly.pdbx_seq_one_letter_code
_entity_poly.pdbx_strand_id
1 'polypeptide(L)'
;MQSAPDTVTVRLLAETYQNLETDQMQEWESTLGVPVALYTQQIAGIQAQPRAFDLYAFLAVDADPGFQSILASAMNARTIQTLGHKINDSLWTGIGKVWESAAVGDAASIWGAIPYTQAFDRSHYPDPTFDPQPTVYQNVDGQLDSAIQYLAVRPGPQRGPGTAEVIYRGQPPESLATIYTEVAHTLRARYDLHQAGSDPTFYARALLEAEQGIADPRHDWNWYNDGTEPHNNATYNLVTGHSAGQLEPSATLINLMHQRIAEGLDVNQDRLDFYFMSQVNASGSCDATCSGYRPGGDSAEPGGGVTSDFDLLNFGTGFRQPYVTWTENQLILAEAALATGSPLLAERALSAVRAHEVYGADVSGDRLASGSLACGGPCTFAVQRPVPATLANIIEEKYIDLFLSAEVWSDFRRTCLPYIAAAPATVTDPVPRPGSLPERFPYGQSIAGDPNTPNVGANAHNADSPRVCPSYSFFGNPRAY
;
A
#
# COMPACT_ATOMS: atom_id res chain seq x y z
N MET A 1 -16.68 -42.10 -2.31
CA MET A 1 -15.56 -41.89 -1.38
C MET A 1 -14.56 -41.02 -2.11
N GLN A 2 -14.37 -39.79 -1.68
CA GLN A 2 -13.31 -38.96 -2.22
C GLN A 2 -11.99 -39.49 -1.64
N SER A 3 -11.04 -39.88 -2.50
CA SER A 3 -9.70 -40.24 -2.03
C SER A 3 -9.07 -39.08 -1.28
N ALA A 4 -8.31 -39.34 -0.21
CA ALA A 4 -7.54 -38.32 0.47
C ALA A 4 -6.67 -37.57 -0.56
N PRO A 5 -6.52 -36.24 -0.43
CA PRO A 5 -5.65 -35.47 -1.32
C PRO A 5 -4.23 -36.05 -1.31
N ASP A 6 -3.57 -36.01 -2.44
CA ASP A 6 -2.16 -36.39 -2.55
C ASP A 6 -1.33 -35.50 -1.60
N THR A 7 -0.65 -36.12 -0.63
CA THR A 7 0.14 -35.43 0.39
C THR A 7 1.23 -34.55 -0.20
N VAL A 8 1.78 -34.90 -1.38
CA VAL A 8 2.76 -34.07 -2.09
C VAL A 8 2.11 -32.78 -2.60
N THR A 9 0.91 -32.88 -3.17
CA THR A 9 0.17 -31.70 -3.63
C THR A 9 -0.18 -30.75 -2.48
N VAL A 10 -0.64 -31.27 -1.34
CA VAL A 10 -0.96 -30.48 -0.16
C VAL A 10 0.27 -29.79 0.41
N ARG A 11 1.39 -30.48 0.47
CA ARG A 11 2.67 -29.93 0.93
C ARG A 11 3.17 -28.82 0.01
N LEU A 12 3.16 -29.04 -1.30
CA LEU A 12 3.57 -28.03 -2.28
C LEU A 12 2.69 -26.78 -2.20
N LEU A 13 1.39 -26.94 -2.01
CA LEU A 13 0.44 -25.85 -1.77
C LEU A 13 0.85 -25.01 -0.56
N ALA A 14 1.08 -25.65 0.58
CA ALA A 14 1.47 -24.98 1.82
C ALA A 14 2.81 -24.22 1.67
N GLU A 15 3.82 -24.88 1.07
CA GLU A 15 5.13 -24.27 0.84
C GLU A 15 5.05 -23.07 -0.13
N THR A 16 4.27 -23.18 -1.22
CA THR A 16 4.08 -22.07 -2.18
C THR A 16 3.36 -20.90 -1.51
N TYR A 17 2.37 -21.19 -0.69
CA TYR A 17 1.58 -20.17 -0.01
C TYR A 17 2.42 -19.42 1.06
N GLN A 18 3.15 -20.15 1.89
CA GLN A 18 4.04 -19.54 2.87
C GLN A 18 5.08 -18.65 2.20
N ASN A 19 5.71 -19.11 1.12
CA ASN A 19 6.65 -18.29 0.37
C ASN A 19 6.00 -16.99 -0.16
N LEU A 20 4.74 -17.07 -0.62
CA LEU A 20 3.99 -15.90 -1.06
C LEU A 20 3.75 -14.92 0.10
N GLU A 21 3.30 -15.41 1.27
CA GLU A 21 3.00 -14.59 2.44
C GLU A 21 4.23 -13.98 3.10
N THR A 22 5.37 -14.65 3.07
CA THR A 22 6.56 -14.22 3.79
C THR A 22 7.58 -13.53 2.88
N ASP A 23 8.13 -14.25 1.91
CA ASP A 23 9.29 -13.76 1.17
C ASP A 23 8.89 -12.75 0.09
N GLN A 24 7.81 -13.03 -0.66
CA GLN A 24 7.42 -12.18 -1.79
C GLN A 24 6.75 -10.90 -1.36
N MET A 25 5.94 -10.94 -0.30
CA MET A 25 5.36 -9.70 0.25
C MET A 25 6.43 -8.74 0.76
N GLN A 26 7.43 -9.23 1.47
CA GLN A 26 8.53 -8.35 1.95
C GLN A 26 9.26 -7.66 0.81
N GLU A 27 9.40 -8.33 -0.31
CA GLU A 27 10.01 -7.72 -1.49
C GLU A 27 9.15 -6.58 -2.06
N TRP A 28 7.83 -6.70 -2.05
CA TRP A 28 6.95 -5.58 -2.42
C TRP A 28 7.08 -4.42 -1.45
N GLU A 29 7.11 -4.70 -0.14
CA GLU A 29 7.25 -3.67 0.88
C GLU A 29 8.48 -2.79 0.62
N SER A 30 9.62 -3.40 0.33
CA SER A 30 10.88 -2.67 0.10
C SER A 30 11.00 -2.09 -1.30
N THR A 31 10.66 -2.86 -2.33
CA THR A 31 10.94 -2.49 -3.72
C THR A 31 9.88 -1.61 -4.38
N LEU A 32 8.66 -1.57 -3.81
CA LEU A 32 7.56 -0.75 -4.29
C LEU A 32 7.14 0.31 -3.28
N GLY A 33 6.96 -0.05 -2.01
CA GLY A 33 6.47 0.85 -0.97
C GLY A 33 7.43 2.00 -0.69
N VAL A 34 8.72 1.73 -0.53
CA VAL A 34 9.73 2.77 -0.24
C VAL A 34 9.88 3.78 -1.40
N PRO A 35 10.07 3.38 -2.67
CA PRO A 35 10.09 4.34 -3.78
C PRO A 35 8.81 5.16 -3.91
N VAL A 36 7.64 4.56 -3.67
CA VAL A 36 6.36 5.27 -3.68
C VAL A 36 6.29 6.29 -2.55
N ALA A 37 6.71 5.92 -1.33
CA ALA A 37 6.73 6.84 -0.19
C ALA A 37 7.68 8.02 -0.41
N LEU A 38 8.80 7.82 -1.12
CA LEU A 38 9.69 8.90 -1.56
C LEU A 38 9.01 9.78 -2.62
N TYR A 39 8.33 9.20 -3.60
CA TYR A 39 7.58 9.95 -4.61
C TYR A 39 6.47 10.81 -3.99
N THR A 40 5.76 10.26 -3.02
CA THR A 40 4.69 10.96 -2.30
C THR A 40 5.19 11.78 -1.12
N GLN A 41 6.51 11.81 -0.90
CA GLN A 41 7.13 12.61 0.15
C GLN A 41 6.64 12.28 1.57
N GLN A 42 6.23 11.05 1.81
CA GLN A 42 5.99 10.58 3.18
C GLN A 42 7.30 10.39 3.95
N ILE A 43 8.34 10.00 3.23
CA ILE A 43 9.73 9.93 3.70
C ILE A 43 10.63 10.74 2.78
N ALA A 44 11.85 11.02 3.20
CA ALA A 44 12.84 11.77 2.43
C ALA A 44 14.10 10.94 2.19
N GLY A 45 14.60 10.95 0.96
CA GLY A 45 15.88 10.37 0.58
C GLY A 45 16.96 11.44 0.56
N ILE A 46 17.94 11.35 1.47
CA ILE A 46 18.95 12.41 1.63
C ILE A 46 20.31 12.06 1.08
N GLN A 47 20.55 10.79 0.79
CA GLN A 47 21.80 10.30 0.20
C GLN A 47 21.56 9.11 -0.73
N ALA A 48 22.56 8.81 -1.57
CA ALA A 48 22.65 7.63 -2.42
C ALA A 48 21.39 7.36 -3.27
N GLN A 49 20.96 6.11 -3.38
CA GLN A 49 19.79 5.68 -4.16
C GLN A 49 18.46 6.26 -3.65
N PRO A 50 18.17 6.29 -2.35
CA PRO A 50 16.96 6.94 -1.84
C PRO A 50 16.83 8.42 -2.27
N ARG A 51 17.96 9.15 -2.29
CA ARG A 51 17.95 10.53 -2.77
C ARG A 51 17.66 10.60 -4.28
N ALA A 52 18.18 9.67 -5.07
CA ALA A 52 17.85 9.61 -6.49
C ALA A 52 16.34 9.39 -6.72
N PHE A 53 15.70 8.54 -5.93
CA PHE A 53 14.27 8.32 -5.99
C PHE A 53 13.47 9.56 -5.57
N ASP A 54 13.89 10.21 -4.50
CA ASP A 54 13.30 11.47 -4.03
C ASP A 54 13.41 12.60 -5.06
N LEU A 55 14.41 12.52 -5.92
CA LEU A 55 14.61 13.39 -7.08
C LEU A 55 13.92 12.89 -8.36
N TYR A 56 13.11 11.85 -8.27
CA TYR A 56 12.41 11.20 -9.38
C TYR A 56 13.35 10.62 -10.45
N ALA A 57 14.58 10.30 -10.07
CA ALA A 57 15.58 9.65 -10.93
C ALA A 57 15.59 8.13 -10.74
N PHE A 58 14.40 7.53 -10.64
CA PHE A 58 14.22 6.08 -10.59
C PHE A 58 14.50 5.49 -11.97
N LEU A 59 15.46 4.59 -12.05
CA LEU A 59 15.93 4.01 -13.30
C LEU A 59 15.26 2.67 -13.61
N ALA A 60 15.32 2.24 -14.85
CA ALA A 60 14.79 0.94 -15.25
C ALA A 60 15.42 -0.24 -14.49
N VAL A 61 16.71 -0.15 -14.14
CA VAL A 61 17.38 -1.18 -13.32
C VAL A 61 16.83 -1.23 -11.88
N ASP A 62 16.38 -0.10 -11.35
CA ASP A 62 15.79 -0.03 -10.01
C ASP A 62 14.37 -0.62 -9.98
N ALA A 63 13.68 -0.63 -11.13
CA ALA A 63 12.34 -1.16 -11.28
C ALA A 63 12.31 -2.70 -11.42
N ASP A 64 13.42 -3.32 -11.83
CA ASP A 64 13.47 -4.77 -12.10
C ASP A 64 13.06 -5.64 -10.90
N PRO A 65 13.59 -5.45 -9.68
CA PRO A 65 13.23 -6.29 -8.55
C PRO A 65 11.72 -6.27 -8.27
N GLY A 66 11.13 -5.09 -8.19
CA GLY A 66 9.70 -4.93 -7.93
C GLY A 66 8.82 -5.51 -9.04
N PHE A 67 9.18 -5.30 -10.31
CA PHE A 67 8.43 -5.86 -11.43
C PHE A 67 8.49 -7.38 -11.47
N GLN A 68 9.66 -7.95 -11.22
CA GLN A 68 9.85 -9.40 -11.21
C GLN A 68 9.15 -10.07 -10.02
N SER A 69 9.26 -9.50 -8.82
CA SER A 69 8.67 -10.08 -7.62
C SER A 69 7.14 -10.07 -7.67
N ILE A 70 6.54 -8.97 -8.13
CA ILE A 70 5.08 -8.87 -8.20
C ILE A 70 4.48 -9.84 -9.23
N LEU A 71 5.14 -10.02 -10.37
CA LEU A 71 4.71 -11.03 -11.37
C LEU A 71 4.99 -12.46 -10.92
N ALA A 72 6.07 -12.70 -10.18
CA ALA A 72 6.34 -14.00 -9.57
C ALA A 72 5.27 -14.35 -8.53
N SER A 73 4.83 -13.37 -7.75
CA SER A 73 3.72 -13.53 -6.81
C SER A 73 2.42 -13.91 -7.50
N ALA A 74 2.07 -13.22 -8.60
CA ALA A 74 0.90 -13.57 -9.40
C ALA A 74 1.00 -15.01 -9.96
N MET A 75 2.18 -15.45 -10.40
CA MET A 75 2.41 -16.81 -10.87
C MET A 75 2.25 -17.86 -9.74
N ASN A 76 2.76 -17.58 -8.55
CA ASN A 76 2.60 -18.46 -7.40
C ASN A 76 1.13 -18.53 -6.95
N ALA A 77 0.44 -17.40 -6.92
CA ALA A 77 -0.99 -17.35 -6.62
C ALA A 77 -1.82 -18.16 -7.64
N ARG A 78 -1.48 -18.11 -8.91
CA ARG A 78 -2.07 -18.95 -9.97
C ARG A 78 -1.75 -20.43 -9.78
N THR A 79 -0.56 -20.77 -9.30
CA THR A 79 -0.19 -22.13 -8.92
C THR A 79 -1.04 -22.65 -7.78
N ILE A 80 -1.28 -21.83 -6.75
CA ILE A 80 -2.18 -22.13 -5.63
C ILE A 80 -3.59 -22.43 -6.13
N GLN A 81 -4.14 -21.63 -7.05
CA GLN A 81 -5.45 -21.89 -7.64
C GLN A 81 -5.50 -23.25 -8.35
N THR A 82 -4.49 -23.53 -9.17
CA THR A 82 -4.42 -24.78 -9.93
C THR A 82 -4.35 -25.99 -9.02
N LEU A 83 -3.52 -25.95 -7.99
CA LEU A 83 -3.37 -27.03 -7.02
C LEU A 83 -4.59 -27.16 -6.12
N GLY A 84 -5.19 -26.04 -5.68
CA GLY A 84 -6.43 -26.02 -4.92
C GLY A 84 -7.58 -26.67 -5.70
N HIS A 85 -7.72 -26.31 -6.98
CA HIS A 85 -8.70 -26.93 -7.87
C HIS A 85 -8.46 -28.45 -8.04
N LYS A 86 -7.21 -28.86 -8.22
CA LYS A 86 -6.82 -30.28 -8.35
C LYS A 86 -7.26 -31.12 -7.15
N ILE A 87 -7.23 -30.58 -5.93
CA ILE A 87 -7.66 -31.26 -4.70
C ILE A 87 -9.12 -30.97 -4.32
N ASN A 88 -9.89 -30.28 -5.16
CA ASN A 88 -11.26 -29.81 -4.91
C ASN A 88 -11.39 -29.01 -3.63
N ASP A 89 -10.45 -28.11 -3.39
CA ASP A 89 -10.48 -27.19 -2.27
C ASP A 89 -10.80 -25.76 -2.75
N SER A 90 -12.05 -25.34 -2.55
CA SER A 90 -12.55 -24.04 -2.97
C SER A 90 -11.91 -22.90 -2.18
N LEU A 91 -11.55 -23.12 -0.91
CA LEU A 91 -10.93 -22.08 -0.07
C LEU A 91 -9.53 -21.74 -0.61
N TRP A 92 -8.70 -22.75 -0.88
CA TRP A 92 -7.41 -22.55 -1.53
C TRP A 92 -7.53 -21.84 -2.88
N THR A 93 -8.50 -22.26 -3.71
CA THR A 93 -8.73 -21.64 -5.02
C THR A 93 -9.14 -20.18 -4.89
N GLY A 94 -10.05 -19.86 -3.95
CA GLY A 94 -10.51 -18.51 -3.69
C GLY A 94 -9.39 -17.60 -3.17
N ILE A 95 -8.64 -18.07 -2.16
CA ILE A 95 -7.47 -17.34 -1.63
C ILE A 95 -6.45 -17.05 -2.73
N GLY A 96 -6.07 -18.06 -3.52
CA GLY A 96 -5.12 -17.87 -4.62
C GLY A 96 -5.61 -16.83 -5.65
N LYS A 97 -6.92 -16.73 -5.90
CA LYS A 97 -7.50 -15.69 -6.79
C LYS A 97 -7.40 -14.30 -6.19
N VAL A 98 -7.62 -14.13 -4.89
CA VAL A 98 -7.45 -12.85 -4.20
C VAL A 98 -5.99 -12.38 -4.30
N TRP A 99 -5.03 -13.25 -4.02
CA TRP A 99 -3.61 -12.95 -4.11
C TRP A 99 -3.15 -12.58 -5.53
N GLU A 100 -3.59 -13.33 -6.55
CA GLU A 100 -3.28 -12.99 -7.94
C GLU A 100 -3.84 -11.62 -8.31
N SER A 101 -5.08 -11.35 -7.89
CA SER A 101 -5.76 -10.09 -8.17
C SER A 101 -5.07 -8.89 -7.51
N ALA A 102 -4.61 -9.06 -6.27
CA ALA A 102 -3.83 -8.04 -5.56
C ALA A 102 -2.52 -7.75 -6.30
N ALA A 103 -1.72 -8.78 -6.61
CA ALA A 103 -0.46 -8.62 -7.31
C ALA A 103 -0.62 -7.93 -8.68
N VAL A 104 -1.58 -8.41 -9.48
CA VAL A 104 -1.80 -7.89 -10.85
C VAL A 104 -2.41 -6.50 -10.83
N GLY A 105 -3.35 -6.24 -9.92
CA GLY A 105 -3.97 -4.92 -9.77
C GLY A 105 -2.96 -3.85 -9.35
N ASP A 106 -2.10 -4.16 -8.38
CA ASP A 106 -1.04 -3.26 -7.92
C ASP A 106 0.02 -3.06 -9.01
N ALA A 107 0.40 -4.12 -9.73
CA ALA A 107 1.29 -3.97 -10.89
C ALA A 107 0.70 -3.04 -11.94
N ALA A 108 -0.59 -3.17 -12.25
CA ALA A 108 -1.26 -2.27 -13.18
C ALA A 108 -1.33 -0.83 -12.62
N SER A 109 -1.53 -0.66 -11.32
CA SER A 109 -1.49 0.66 -10.67
C SER A 109 -0.12 1.34 -10.83
N ILE A 110 0.97 0.57 -10.69
CA ILE A 110 2.33 1.11 -10.68
C ILE A 110 2.88 1.34 -12.08
N TRP A 111 2.69 0.39 -13.01
CA TRP A 111 3.24 0.44 -14.37
C TRP A 111 2.24 0.79 -15.47
N GLY A 112 0.95 0.78 -15.19
CA GLY A 112 -0.09 0.95 -16.20
C GLY A 112 -0.31 -0.33 -17.01
N ALA A 113 0.17 -0.40 -18.25
CA ALA A 113 0.09 -1.63 -19.03
C ALA A 113 1.08 -2.68 -18.53
N ILE A 114 0.64 -3.93 -18.40
CA ILE A 114 1.46 -5.08 -17.97
C ILE A 114 1.12 -6.32 -18.81
N PRO A 115 2.03 -7.30 -18.93
CA PRO A 115 1.70 -8.59 -19.53
C PRO A 115 0.84 -9.39 -18.54
N TYR A 116 -0.41 -9.66 -18.87
CA TYR A 116 -1.31 -10.42 -18.00
C TYR A 116 -2.10 -11.51 -18.71
N THR A 117 -2.90 -11.20 -19.74
CA THR A 117 -3.79 -12.18 -20.36
C THR A 117 -3.02 -13.31 -21.06
N GLN A 118 -1.83 -13.03 -21.55
CA GLN A 118 -0.92 -13.98 -22.18
C GLN A 118 0.23 -14.41 -21.28
N ALA A 119 0.41 -13.73 -20.13
CA ALA A 119 1.46 -14.08 -19.19
C ALA A 119 1.23 -15.46 -18.56
N PHE A 120 2.34 -16.05 -18.06
CA PHE A 120 2.34 -17.35 -17.35
C PHE A 120 2.01 -18.58 -18.23
N ASP A 121 1.85 -18.40 -19.55
CA ASP A 121 1.71 -19.48 -20.52
C ASP A 121 2.76 -19.36 -21.64
N ARG A 122 4.02 -19.54 -21.24
CA ARG A 122 5.17 -19.41 -22.14
C ARG A 122 5.13 -20.39 -23.31
N SER A 123 4.38 -21.49 -23.18
CA SER A 123 4.27 -22.51 -24.24
C SER A 123 3.47 -22.01 -25.45
N HIS A 124 2.44 -21.18 -25.21
CA HIS A 124 1.61 -20.57 -26.25
C HIS A 124 2.02 -19.13 -26.56
N TYR A 125 2.52 -18.41 -25.55
CA TYR A 125 2.91 -17.00 -25.63
C TYR A 125 4.34 -16.80 -25.13
N PRO A 126 5.37 -17.11 -25.96
CA PRO A 126 6.77 -16.92 -25.57
C PRO A 126 7.11 -15.44 -25.32
N ASP A 127 6.46 -14.53 -26.05
CA ASP A 127 6.61 -13.08 -25.97
C ASP A 127 5.21 -12.45 -25.72
N PRO A 128 4.73 -12.43 -24.46
CA PRO A 128 3.39 -11.96 -24.14
C PRO A 128 3.23 -10.46 -24.44
N THR A 129 2.07 -10.08 -24.93
CA THR A 129 1.71 -8.67 -25.14
C THR A 129 1.35 -7.99 -23.82
N PHE A 130 1.55 -6.68 -23.77
CA PHE A 130 1.14 -5.86 -22.62
C PHE A 130 -0.34 -5.47 -22.77
N ASP A 131 -1.13 -5.83 -21.80
CA ASP A 131 -2.53 -5.44 -21.71
C ASP A 131 -2.63 -4.00 -21.20
N PRO A 132 -3.48 -3.16 -21.81
CA PRO A 132 -3.77 -1.83 -21.27
C PRO A 132 -4.34 -1.91 -19.85
N GLN A 133 -3.98 -0.97 -18.98
CA GLN A 133 -4.40 -0.91 -17.59
C GLN A 133 -5.92 -1.13 -17.37
N PRO A 134 -6.85 -0.52 -18.14
CA PRO A 134 -8.29 -0.79 -17.97
C PRO A 134 -8.66 -2.25 -18.27
N THR A 135 -7.98 -2.90 -19.23
CA THR A 135 -8.16 -4.32 -19.51
C THR A 135 -7.68 -5.18 -18.36
N VAL A 136 -6.56 -4.82 -17.74
CA VAL A 136 -6.05 -5.53 -16.55
C VAL A 136 -7.05 -5.42 -15.39
N TYR A 137 -7.54 -4.22 -15.08
CA TYR A 137 -8.55 -4.01 -14.04
C TYR A 137 -9.85 -4.76 -14.29
N GLN A 138 -10.31 -4.81 -15.55
CA GLN A 138 -11.49 -5.62 -15.91
C GLN A 138 -11.28 -7.12 -15.63
N ASN A 139 -10.09 -7.63 -15.93
CA ASN A 139 -9.76 -9.03 -15.63
C ASN A 139 -9.63 -9.28 -14.13
N VAL A 140 -9.02 -8.34 -13.39
CA VAL A 140 -8.89 -8.40 -11.92
C VAL A 140 -10.29 -8.39 -11.27
N ASP A 141 -11.21 -7.53 -11.71
CA ASP A 141 -12.60 -7.52 -11.23
C ASP A 141 -13.27 -8.89 -11.41
N GLY A 142 -13.15 -9.50 -12.60
CA GLY A 142 -13.68 -10.83 -12.88
C GLY A 142 -13.02 -11.94 -12.05
N GLN A 143 -11.71 -11.82 -11.77
CA GLN A 143 -11.00 -12.76 -10.88
C GLN A 143 -11.48 -12.64 -9.43
N LEU A 144 -11.69 -11.43 -8.93
CA LEU A 144 -12.20 -11.17 -7.57
C LEU A 144 -13.65 -11.64 -7.44
N ASP A 145 -14.51 -11.39 -8.43
CA ASP A 145 -15.87 -11.95 -8.46
C ASP A 145 -15.83 -13.49 -8.38
N SER A 146 -14.98 -14.12 -9.19
CA SER A 146 -14.76 -15.56 -9.13
C SER A 146 -14.20 -16.01 -7.78
N ALA A 147 -13.29 -15.25 -7.15
CA ALA A 147 -12.77 -15.54 -5.82
C ALA A 147 -13.89 -15.60 -4.78
N ILE A 148 -14.76 -14.60 -4.75
CA ILE A 148 -15.92 -14.50 -3.86
C ILE A 148 -16.82 -15.73 -4.03
N GLN A 149 -17.07 -16.16 -5.26
CA GLN A 149 -17.87 -17.37 -5.53
C GLN A 149 -17.20 -18.65 -4.97
N TYR A 150 -15.88 -18.79 -5.09
CA TYR A 150 -15.15 -19.94 -4.50
C TYR A 150 -15.14 -19.88 -2.98
N LEU A 151 -14.98 -18.70 -2.39
CA LEU A 151 -14.98 -18.49 -0.94
C LEU A 151 -16.37 -18.71 -0.31
N ALA A 152 -17.45 -18.45 -1.06
CA ALA A 152 -18.82 -18.71 -0.61
C ALA A 152 -19.15 -20.21 -0.49
N VAL A 153 -18.36 -21.09 -1.09
CA VAL A 153 -18.53 -22.53 -0.91
C VAL A 153 -18.07 -22.91 0.48
N ARG A 154 -19.01 -23.35 1.33
CA ARG A 154 -18.70 -23.69 2.72
C ARG A 154 -17.55 -24.69 2.83
N PRO A 155 -16.41 -24.31 3.41
CA PRO A 155 -15.26 -25.18 3.51
C PRO A 155 -15.50 -26.28 4.54
N GLY A 156 -14.96 -27.48 4.27
CA GLY A 156 -14.91 -28.53 5.29
C GLY A 156 -13.82 -28.21 6.35
N PRO A 157 -13.86 -28.88 7.51
CA PRO A 157 -13.01 -28.54 8.67
C PRO A 157 -11.50 -28.76 8.47
N GLN A 158 -11.08 -29.35 7.37
CA GLN A 158 -9.67 -29.58 7.02
C GLN A 158 -9.31 -28.94 5.67
N ARG A 159 -10.00 -27.88 5.30
CA ARG A 159 -9.79 -27.16 4.02
C ARG A 159 -8.99 -25.88 4.24
N GLY A 160 -8.34 -25.43 3.17
CA GLY A 160 -7.54 -24.21 3.18
C GLY A 160 -6.16 -24.37 3.83
N PRO A 161 -5.49 -23.26 4.09
CA PRO A 161 -4.06 -23.21 4.47
C PRO A 161 -3.75 -23.83 5.85
N GLY A 162 -4.67 -23.82 6.79
CA GLY A 162 -4.43 -24.36 8.12
C GLY A 162 -3.23 -23.69 8.80
N THR A 163 -2.21 -24.46 9.19
CA THR A 163 -0.98 -23.93 9.82
C THR A 163 -0.03 -23.21 8.87
N ALA A 164 -0.27 -23.29 7.55
CA ALA A 164 0.49 -22.51 6.57
C ALA A 164 0.05 -21.04 6.53
N GLU A 165 -1.14 -20.72 7.04
CA GLU A 165 -1.62 -19.34 7.20
C GLU A 165 -0.83 -18.62 8.29
N VAL A 166 -0.10 -17.58 7.94
CA VAL A 166 0.73 -16.82 8.89
C VAL A 166 0.19 -15.42 9.16
N ILE A 167 -0.61 -14.86 8.24
CA ILE A 167 -1.22 -13.53 8.40
C ILE A 167 -2.39 -13.61 9.37
N TYR A 168 -3.33 -14.52 9.11
CA TYR A 168 -4.53 -14.75 9.95
C TYR A 168 -4.38 -16.04 10.78
N ARG A 169 -3.22 -16.21 11.39
CA ARG A 169 -2.86 -17.42 12.12
C ARG A 169 -3.93 -17.89 13.09
N GLY A 170 -4.27 -19.18 13.01
CA GLY A 170 -5.23 -19.81 13.92
C GLY A 170 -6.70 -19.61 13.57
N GLN A 171 -7.02 -18.85 12.52
CA GLN A 171 -8.39 -18.72 12.07
C GLN A 171 -8.90 -20.02 11.42
N PRO A 172 -10.14 -20.44 11.75
CA PRO A 172 -10.74 -21.60 11.11
C PRO A 172 -11.11 -21.30 9.65
N PRO A 173 -11.28 -22.35 8.80
CA PRO A 173 -11.58 -22.18 7.37
C PRO A 173 -12.77 -21.26 7.06
N GLU A 174 -13.83 -21.30 7.87
CA GLU A 174 -15.01 -20.45 7.70
C GLU A 174 -14.70 -18.96 7.94
N SER A 175 -13.86 -18.66 8.94
CA SER A 175 -13.40 -17.29 9.20
C SER A 175 -12.48 -16.81 8.10
N LEU A 176 -11.54 -17.62 7.64
CA LEU A 176 -10.68 -17.27 6.50
C LEU A 176 -11.49 -16.99 5.24
N ALA A 177 -12.51 -17.79 4.95
CA ALA A 177 -13.39 -17.54 3.81
C ALA A 177 -14.10 -16.19 3.92
N THR A 178 -14.57 -15.81 5.11
CA THR A 178 -15.19 -14.51 5.36
C THR A 178 -14.17 -13.38 5.20
N ILE A 179 -13.02 -13.48 5.83
CA ILE A 179 -11.97 -12.48 5.79
C ILE A 179 -11.51 -12.22 4.34
N TYR A 180 -11.16 -13.27 3.60
CA TYR A 180 -10.74 -13.12 2.20
C TYR A 180 -11.87 -12.66 1.27
N THR A 181 -13.14 -12.88 1.62
CA THR A 181 -14.27 -12.28 0.90
C THR A 181 -14.32 -10.76 1.12
N GLU A 182 -14.17 -10.29 2.35
CA GLU A 182 -14.11 -8.87 2.67
C GLU A 182 -12.90 -8.19 2.01
N VAL A 183 -11.73 -8.84 2.04
CA VAL A 183 -10.54 -8.38 1.32
C VAL A 183 -10.79 -8.28 -0.18
N ALA A 184 -11.44 -9.27 -0.78
CA ALA A 184 -11.76 -9.25 -2.21
C ALA A 184 -12.68 -8.07 -2.57
N HIS A 185 -13.69 -7.77 -1.75
CA HIS A 185 -14.55 -6.61 -1.94
C HIS A 185 -13.78 -5.28 -1.77
N THR A 186 -12.90 -5.18 -0.77
CA THR A 186 -12.06 -3.98 -0.59
C THR A 186 -11.13 -3.77 -1.78
N LEU A 187 -10.51 -4.82 -2.32
CA LEU A 187 -9.68 -4.73 -3.53
C LEU A 187 -10.50 -4.30 -4.77
N ARG A 188 -11.72 -4.81 -4.94
CA ARG A 188 -12.61 -4.35 -6.01
C ARG A 188 -12.93 -2.87 -5.86
N ALA A 189 -13.26 -2.43 -4.65
CA ALA A 189 -13.51 -1.03 -4.33
C ALA A 189 -12.28 -0.15 -4.64
N ARG A 190 -11.07 -0.60 -4.28
CA ARG A 190 -9.79 0.07 -4.57
C ARG A 190 -9.61 0.27 -6.07
N TYR A 191 -9.69 -0.81 -6.86
CA TYR A 191 -9.43 -0.73 -8.30
C TYR A 191 -10.56 -0.05 -9.09
N ASP A 192 -11.80 -0.08 -8.61
CA ASP A 192 -12.87 0.77 -9.13
C ASP A 192 -12.57 2.25 -8.84
N LEU A 193 -12.11 2.58 -7.63
CA LEU A 193 -11.76 3.95 -7.27
C LEU A 193 -10.59 4.48 -8.12
N HIS A 194 -9.60 3.63 -8.46
CA HIS A 194 -8.51 4.01 -9.37
C HIS A 194 -9.03 4.47 -10.74
N GLN A 195 -10.11 3.88 -11.23
CA GLN A 195 -10.71 4.21 -12.53
C GLN A 195 -11.68 5.40 -12.45
N ALA A 196 -12.15 5.76 -11.26
CA ALA A 196 -13.17 6.77 -11.06
C ALA A 196 -12.77 8.19 -11.52
N GLY A 197 -11.47 8.48 -11.55
CA GLY A 197 -10.95 9.73 -12.11
C GLY A 197 -11.19 9.87 -13.62
N SER A 198 -11.18 8.76 -14.36
CA SER A 198 -11.41 8.71 -15.81
C SER A 198 -12.88 8.51 -16.15
N ASP A 199 -13.58 7.70 -15.37
CA ASP A 199 -15.00 7.39 -15.52
C ASP A 199 -15.71 7.46 -14.16
N PRO A 200 -16.43 8.55 -13.87
CA PRO A 200 -17.10 8.73 -12.58
C PRO A 200 -18.15 7.66 -12.23
N THR A 201 -18.56 6.82 -13.18
CA THR A 201 -19.49 5.70 -12.89
C THR A 201 -18.87 4.67 -11.95
N PHE A 202 -17.54 4.59 -11.90
CA PHE A 202 -16.82 3.72 -10.98
C PHE A 202 -16.97 4.11 -9.52
N TYR A 203 -17.28 5.37 -9.17
CA TYR A 203 -17.59 5.72 -7.78
C TYR A 203 -18.80 4.95 -7.22
N ALA A 204 -19.84 4.75 -8.04
CA ALA A 204 -20.99 3.98 -7.58
C ALA A 204 -20.65 2.49 -7.37
N ARG A 205 -19.76 1.93 -8.17
CA ARG A 205 -19.27 0.55 -8.01
C ARG A 205 -18.39 0.46 -6.78
N ALA A 206 -17.41 1.35 -6.62
CA ALA A 206 -16.55 1.40 -5.45
C ALA A 206 -17.35 1.50 -4.14
N LEU A 207 -18.44 2.30 -4.13
CA LEU A 207 -19.35 2.40 -3.00
C LEU A 207 -19.96 1.05 -2.63
N LEU A 208 -20.56 0.35 -3.61
CA LEU A 208 -21.21 -0.95 -3.40
C LEU A 208 -20.24 -2.03 -2.91
N GLU A 209 -19.03 -2.02 -3.43
CA GLU A 209 -18.00 -2.98 -3.04
C GLU A 209 -17.45 -2.65 -1.63
N ALA A 210 -17.18 -1.37 -1.33
CA ALA A 210 -16.71 -0.96 -0.01
C ALA A 210 -17.72 -1.22 1.12
N GLU A 211 -19.03 -1.19 0.83
CA GLU A 211 -20.08 -1.59 1.79
C GLU A 211 -20.00 -3.08 2.19
N GLN A 212 -19.32 -3.90 1.40
CA GLN A 212 -19.10 -5.34 1.63
C GLN A 212 -17.64 -5.66 1.97
N GLY A 213 -16.76 -4.67 1.95
CA GLY A 213 -15.34 -4.80 2.24
C GLY A 213 -15.06 -5.01 3.72
N ILE A 214 -13.79 -4.90 4.10
CA ILE A 214 -13.33 -5.15 5.46
C ILE A 214 -14.14 -4.33 6.47
N ALA A 215 -14.91 -5.03 7.31
CA ALA A 215 -15.82 -4.43 8.28
C ALA A 215 -15.23 -4.38 9.70
N ASP A 216 -14.20 -5.17 9.97
CA ASP A 216 -13.54 -5.31 11.28
C ASP A 216 -12.02 -5.13 11.11
N PRO A 217 -11.37 -4.21 11.83
CA PRO A 217 -9.92 -4.02 11.74
C PRO A 217 -9.08 -5.28 12.02
N ARG A 218 -9.65 -6.26 12.74
CA ARG A 218 -8.99 -7.56 12.94
C ARG A 218 -8.88 -8.40 11.66
N HIS A 219 -9.57 -8.01 10.60
CA HIS A 219 -9.52 -8.61 9.28
C HIS A 219 -8.54 -7.91 8.34
N ASP A 220 -7.76 -6.96 8.86
CA ASP A 220 -6.75 -6.27 8.08
C ASP A 220 -5.73 -7.25 7.49
N TRP A 221 -5.50 -7.13 6.20
CA TRP A 221 -4.42 -7.83 5.52
C TRP A 221 -3.14 -7.01 5.64
N ASN A 222 -2.25 -7.46 6.49
CA ASN A 222 -0.98 -6.79 6.73
C ASN A 222 0.18 -7.66 6.24
N TRP A 223 1.31 -7.00 5.92
CA TRP A 223 2.54 -7.72 5.62
C TRP A 223 2.96 -8.60 6.79
N TYR A 224 3.49 -9.79 6.50
CA TYR A 224 3.96 -10.66 7.55
C TYR A 224 5.37 -10.26 7.98
N ASN A 225 5.49 -9.81 9.21
CA ASN A 225 6.78 -9.57 9.88
C ASN A 225 6.68 -10.15 11.29
N ASP A 226 7.62 -11.01 11.67
CA ASP A 226 7.62 -11.66 12.99
C ASP A 226 8.76 -11.19 13.91
N GLY A 227 9.58 -10.25 13.42
CA GLY A 227 10.68 -9.66 14.16
C GLY A 227 11.95 -10.50 14.18
N THR A 228 12.03 -11.56 13.37
CA THR A 228 13.21 -12.41 13.25
C THR A 228 13.71 -12.46 11.81
N GLU A 229 15.02 -12.53 11.61
CA GLU A 229 15.57 -12.71 10.28
C GLU A 229 15.13 -14.07 9.68
N PRO A 230 14.70 -14.13 8.41
CA PRO A 230 14.67 -13.04 7.42
C PRO A 230 13.37 -12.21 7.42
N HIS A 231 12.43 -12.42 8.33
CA HIS A 231 11.09 -11.82 8.33
C HIS A 231 11.00 -10.55 9.18
N ASN A 232 12.06 -9.76 9.20
CA ASN A 232 12.02 -8.40 9.75
C ASN A 232 11.28 -7.45 8.81
N ASN A 233 10.64 -6.42 9.36
CA ASN A 233 10.08 -5.34 8.55
C ASN A 233 11.12 -4.78 7.58
N ALA A 234 10.78 -4.72 6.29
CA ALA A 234 11.71 -4.33 5.26
C ALA A 234 12.13 -2.85 5.37
N THR A 235 11.21 -1.96 5.74
CA THR A 235 11.54 -0.55 5.97
C THR A 235 12.46 -0.40 7.17
N TYR A 236 12.21 -1.12 8.27
CA TYR A 236 13.13 -1.15 9.42
C TYR A 236 14.55 -1.57 9.00
N ASN A 237 14.68 -2.64 8.22
CA ASN A 237 15.97 -3.12 7.73
C ASN A 237 16.67 -2.08 6.83
N LEU A 238 15.92 -1.34 6.02
CA LEU A 238 16.46 -0.27 5.20
C LEU A 238 16.94 0.90 6.06
N VAL A 239 16.13 1.37 6.99
CA VAL A 239 16.44 2.54 7.83
C VAL A 239 17.61 2.27 8.77
N THR A 240 17.72 1.05 9.33
CA THR A 240 18.78 0.70 10.31
C THR A 240 20.00 0.05 9.68
N GLY A 241 19.89 -0.52 8.49
CA GLY A 241 20.90 -1.32 7.83
C GLY A 241 21.45 -0.71 6.54
N HIS A 242 20.94 -1.16 5.41
CA HIS A 242 21.49 -0.84 4.10
C HIS A 242 21.43 0.66 3.75
N SER A 243 20.39 1.33 4.15
CA SER A 243 20.16 2.77 3.90
C SER A 243 20.21 3.61 5.18
N ALA A 244 20.90 3.13 6.22
CA ALA A 244 21.06 3.89 7.46
C ALA A 244 21.59 5.31 7.21
N GLY A 245 20.85 6.32 7.66
CA GLY A 245 21.16 7.73 7.40
C GLY A 245 20.97 8.17 5.95
N GLN A 246 20.22 7.41 5.13
CA GLN A 246 19.90 7.76 3.75
C GLN A 246 18.39 7.99 3.56
N LEU A 247 17.57 7.33 4.40
CA LEU A 247 16.12 7.52 4.51
C LEU A 247 15.82 8.21 5.82
N GLU A 248 15.03 9.27 5.77
CA GLU A 248 14.76 10.14 6.90
C GLU A 248 13.30 10.61 6.90
N PRO A 249 12.77 11.10 8.03
CA PRO A 249 11.45 11.71 8.09
C PRO A 249 11.30 12.89 7.13
N SER A 250 10.19 12.96 6.41
CA SER A 250 9.92 14.04 5.46
C SER A 250 9.28 15.24 6.12
N ALA A 251 9.78 16.43 5.77
CA ALA A 251 9.15 17.69 6.14
C ALA A 251 7.71 17.82 5.60
N THR A 252 7.39 17.21 4.47
CA THR A 252 6.04 17.27 3.89
C THR A 252 5.01 16.65 4.82
N LEU A 253 5.24 15.41 5.27
CA LEU A 253 4.29 14.73 6.17
C LEU A 253 4.26 15.38 7.56
N ILE A 254 5.43 15.67 8.15
CA ILE A 254 5.50 16.30 9.48
C ILE A 254 4.79 17.66 9.49
N ASN A 255 5.03 18.51 8.49
CA ASN A 255 4.39 19.81 8.39
C ASN A 255 2.86 19.70 8.18
N LEU A 256 2.40 18.73 7.38
CA LEU A 256 0.97 18.46 7.23
C LEU A 256 0.35 18.11 8.58
N MET A 257 0.96 17.21 9.35
CA MET A 257 0.44 16.80 10.65
C MET A 257 0.45 17.96 11.66
N HIS A 258 1.53 18.77 11.70
CA HIS A 258 1.56 19.99 12.52
C HIS A 258 0.49 21.00 12.12
N GLN A 259 0.27 21.19 10.81
CA GLN A 259 -0.78 22.08 10.32
C GLN A 259 -2.16 21.61 10.77
N ARG A 260 -2.46 20.32 10.68
CA ARG A 260 -3.74 19.73 11.12
C ARG A 260 -3.97 19.94 12.62
N ILE A 261 -2.93 19.78 13.44
CA ILE A 261 -2.98 20.07 14.88
C ILE A 261 -3.24 21.56 15.12
N ALA A 262 -2.51 22.45 14.45
CA ALA A 262 -2.66 23.91 14.59
C ALA A 262 -4.04 24.41 14.16
N GLU A 263 -4.66 23.79 13.18
CA GLU A 263 -6.01 24.10 12.71
C GLU A 263 -7.11 23.44 13.57
N GLY A 264 -6.72 22.63 14.56
CA GLY A 264 -7.62 21.92 15.46
C GLY A 264 -8.38 20.78 14.81
N LEU A 265 -7.91 20.28 13.67
CA LEU A 265 -8.41 19.08 13.02
C LEU A 265 -7.97 17.83 13.77
N ASP A 266 -6.71 17.77 14.14
CA ASP A 266 -6.19 16.73 15.02
C ASP A 266 -6.10 17.24 16.47
N VAL A 267 -6.41 16.37 17.45
CA VAL A 267 -6.58 16.76 18.86
C VAL A 267 -5.23 16.98 19.53
N ASN A 268 -4.23 16.19 19.15
CA ASN A 268 -2.88 16.17 19.71
C ASN A 268 -1.88 15.58 18.71
N GLN A 269 -0.67 15.33 19.18
CA GLN A 269 0.43 14.78 18.38
C GLN A 269 0.56 13.25 18.39
N ASP A 270 -0.37 12.50 18.96
CA ASP A 270 -0.22 11.04 19.15
C ASP A 270 0.13 10.31 17.85
N ARG A 271 -0.52 10.68 16.73
CA ARG A 271 -0.23 10.09 15.42
C ARG A 271 1.15 10.47 14.91
N LEU A 272 1.61 11.70 15.18
CA LEU A 272 2.95 12.17 14.85
C LEU A 272 3.99 11.40 15.67
N ASP A 273 3.76 11.27 16.98
CA ASP A 273 4.61 10.51 17.92
C ASP A 273 4.68 9.01 17.58
N PHE A 274 3.66 8.49 16.88
CA PHE A 274 3.69 7.10 16.42
C PHE A 274 4.70 6.86 15.29
N TYR A 275 4.77 7.81 14.34
CA TYR A 275 5.67 7.69 13.19
C TYR A 275 7.08 8.19 13.48
N PHE A 276 7.20 9.23 14.29
CA PHE A 276 8.45 9.96 14.47
C PHE A 276 8.74 10.25 15.92
N MET A 277 10.04 10.26 16.26
CA MET A 277 10.52 10.67 17.56
C MET A 277 11.35 11.95 17.47
N SER A 278 11.30 12.77 18.52
CA SER A 278 12.13 13.97 18.63
C SER A 278 13.54 13.63 19.08
N GLN A 279 14.52 14.16 18.38
CA GLN A 279 15.93 14.07 18.78
C GLN A 279 16.34 15.18 19.77
N VAL A 280 15.51 16.19 19.94
CA VAL A 280 15.81 17.35 20.81
C VAL A 280 14.94 17.42 22.06
N ASN A 281 13.78 16.81 22.04
CA ASN A 281 12.90 16.73 23.20
C ASN A 281 13.30 15.54 24.08
N ALA A 282 13.61 15.78 25.35
CA ALA A 282 14.05 14.74 26.28
C ALA A 282 13.01 13.61 26.53
N SER A 283 11.71 13.87 26.24
CA SER A 283 10.68 12.84 26.29
C SER A 283 10.64 11.96 25.03
N GLY A 284 11.32 12.36 23.96
CA GLY A 284 11.20 11.74 22.63
C GLY A 284 9.93 12.14 21.87
N SER A 285 8.98 12.83 22.50
CA SER A 285 7.72 13.23 21.88
C SER A 285 7.95 14.25 20.76
N CYS A 286 7.29 14.02 19.64
CA CYS A 286 7.38 14.84 18.45
C CYS A 286 6.36 15.99 18.50
N ASP A 287 6.66 16.98 19.31
CA ASP A 287 5.86 18.19 19.42
C ASP A 287 6.15 19.20 18.29
N ALA A 288 5.74 20.45 18.44
CA ALA A 288 5.96 21.51 17.46
C ALA A 288 7.45 21.78 17.12
N THR A 289 8.39 21.15 17.83
CA THR A 289 9.83 21.26 17.56
C THR A 289 10.33 20.22 16.55
N CYS A 290 9.56 19.18 16.26
CA CYS A 290 9.91 18.19 15.25
C CYS A 290 9.92 18.80 13.83
N SER A 291 10.96 18.47 13.10
CA SER A 291 11.13 18.88 11.71
C SER A 291 11.76 17.73 10.91
N GLY A 292 11.31 17.56 9.68
CA GLY A 292 11.83 16.55 8.76
C GLY A 292 12.77 17.15 7.72
N TYR A 293 13.38 16.28 6.95
CA TYR A 293 14.16 16.67 5.79
C TYR A 293 13.27 17.17 4.64
N ARG A 294 13.73 18.20 3.96
CA ARG A 294 13.05 18.69 2.76
C ARG A 294 13.21 17.67 1.63
N PRO A 295 12.13 17.23 0.99
CA PRO A 295 12.22 16.34 -0.17
C PRO A 295 13.13 16.93 -1.26
N GLY A 296 14.01 16.10 -1.82
CA GLY A 296 15.04 16.51 -2.77
C GLY A 296 16.22 17.26 -2.17
N GLY A 297 16.25 17.45 -0.84
CA GLY A 297 17.40 17.96 -0.11
C GLY A 297 18.57 16.98 -0.08
N ASP A 298 19.64 17.36 0.62
CA ASP A 298 20.74 16.45 0.93
C ASP A 298 21.18 16.60 2.40
N SER A 299 21.97 15.65 2.87
CA SER A 299 22.51 15.66 4.24
C SER A 299 23.38 16.87 4.59
N ALA A 300 23.79 17.64 3.58
CA ALA A 300 24.64 18.83 3.73
C ALA A 300 23.82 20.13 3.67
N GLU A 301 22.49 20.09 3.63
CA GLU A 301 21.68 21.32 3.60
C GLU A 301 21.92 22.17 4.87
N PRO A 302 22.46 23.39 4.75
CA PRO A 302 22.63 24.25 5.89
C PRO A 302 21.30 24.88 6.29
N GLY A 303 20.93 24.78 7.50
CA GLY A 303 19.89 25.67 8.00
C GLY A 303 18.84 25.08 8.91
N GLY A 304 19.25 24.65 10.04
CA GLY A 304 18.39 24.22 11.11
C GLY A 304 18.31 22.70 11.13
N GLY A 305 19.01 22.12 12.08
CA GLY A 305 19.06 20.66 12.19
C GLY A 305 17.69 20.05 12.16
N VAL A 306 17.52 19.02 11.37
CA VAL A 306 16.37 18.13 11.47
C VAL A 306 16.35 17.61 12.89
N THR A 307 15.20 17.62 13.51
CA THR A 307 15.03 17.34 14.94
C THR A 307 14.19 16.11 15.17
N SER A 308 13.82 15.38 14.12
CA SER A 308 13.08 14.14 14.22
C SER A 308 13.81 12.98 13.55
N ASP A 309 13.47 11.78 13.98
CA ASP A 309 13.86 10.50 13.42
C ASP A 309 12.65 9.58 13.37
N PHE A 310 12.75 8.42 12.71
CA PHE A 310 11.70 7.41 12.77
C PHE A 310 11.61 6.84 14.19
N ASP A 311 10.40 6.64 14.69
CA ASP A 311 10.21 5.93 15.94
C ASP A 311 10.37 4.42 15.74
N LEU A 312 11.61 3.95 15.82
CA LEU A 312 11.96 2.54 15.62
C LEU A 312 11.44 1.62 16.75
N LEU A 313 10.88 2.18 17.82
CA LEU A 313 10.17 1.40 18.82
C LEU A 313 8.78 0.97 18.31
N ASN A 314 8.13 1.84 17.57
CA ASN A 314 6.86 1.54 16.91
C ASN A 314 7.07 0.86 15.55
N PHE A 315 8.02 1.35 14.75
CA PHE A 315 8.48 0.73 13.50
C PHE A 315 9.63 -0.26 13.72
N GLY A 316 9.46 -1.17 14.69
CA GLY A 316 10.45 -2.20 15.00
C GLY A 316 10.47 -3.33 13.97
N THR A 317 11.36 -4.31 14.23
CA THR A 317 11.54 -5.48 13.36
C THR A 317 10.25 -6.25 13.08
N GLY A 318 9.34 -6.32 14.04
CA GLY A 318 8.06 -7.03 13.93
C GLY A 318 6.87 -6.15 13.51
N PHE A 319 7.11 -4.91 13.08
CA PHE A 319 6.02 -4.05 12.61
C PHE A 319 5.41 -4.63 11.33
N ARG A 320 4.11 -4.92 11.37
CA ARG A 320 3.35 -5.42 10.22
C ARG A 320 2.77 -4.26 9.44
N GLN A 321 3.40 -3.94 8.32
CA GLN A 321 2.96 -2.87 7.44
C GLN A 321 1.54 -3.13 6.93
N PRO A 322 0.59 -2.17 7.09
CA PRO A 322 -0.75 -2.28 6.52
C PRO A 322 -0.73 -2.40 4.99
N TYR A 323 -1.56 -3.29 4.43
CA TYR A 323 -1.65 -3.51 3.00
C TYR A 323 -3.06 -3.31 2.46
N VAL A 324 -4.04 -4.10 2.90
CA VAL A 324 -5.46 -3.89 2.59
C VAL A 324 -6.21 -3.86 3.92
N THR A 325 -6.74 -2.70 4.29
CA THR A 325 -7.18 -2.47 5.66
C THR A 325 -8.62 -1.99 5.77
N TRP A 326 -9.18 -2.16 6.96
CA TRP A 326 -10.45 -1.55 7.32
C TRP A 326 -10.40 -0.02 7.18
N THR A 327 -9.33 0.62 7.62
CA THR A 327 -9.13 2.07 7.49
C THR A 327 -9.21 2.51 6.04
N GLU A 328 -8.50 1.84 5.15
CA GLU A 328 -8.57 2.08 3.72
C GLU A 328 -9.99 1.89 3.18
N ASN A 329 -10.64 0.77 3.53
CA ASN A 329 -12.00 0.49 3.08
C ASN A 329 -13.00 1.58 3.52
N GLN A 330 -12.91 2.06 4.76
CA GLN A 330 -13.75 3.15 5.24
C GLN A 330 -13.46 4.47 4.50
N LEU A 331 -12.21 4.75 4.16
CA LEU A 331 -11.85 5.96 3.41
C LEU A 331 -12.25 5.87 1.92
N ILE A 332 -12.21 4.68 1.31
CA ILE A 332 -12.83 4.43 0.00
C ILE A 332 -14.34 4.66 0.07
N LEU A 333 -15.00 4.10 1.08
CA LEU A 333 -16.43 4.30 1.33
C LEU A 333 -16.78 5.78 1.47
N ALA A 334 -15.98 6.53 2.25
CA ALA A 334 -16.20 7.96 2.45
C ALA A 334 -16.09 8.74 1.13
N GLU A 335 -15.06 8.49 0.33
CA GLU A 335 -14.84 9.16 -0.94
C GLU A 335 -15.95 8.82 -1.96
N ALA A 336 -16.23 7.54 -2.13
CA ALA A 336 -17.25 7.09 -3.06
C ALA A 336 -18.65 7.58 -2.67
N ALA A 337 -18.99 7.58 -1.39
CA ALA A 337 -20.23 8.14 -0.88
C ALA A 337 -20.34 9.66 -1.14
N LEU A 338 -19.25 10.40 -0.92
CA LEU A 338 -19.20 11.83 -1.21
C LEU A 338 -19.45 12.09 -2.71
N ALA A 339 -18.76 11.37 -3.59
CA ALA A 339 -18.85 11.52 -5.03
C ALA A 339 -20.25 11.14 -5.58
N THR A 340 -20.93 10.20 -4.94
CA THR A 340 -22.29 9.74 -5.34
C THR A 340 -23.42 10.50 -4.65
N GLY A 341 -23.12 11.57 -3.90
CA GLY A 341 -24.13 12.44 -3.29
C GLY A 341 -24.70 11.90 -1.99
N SER A 342 -23.96 11.08 -1.25
CA SER A 342 -24.32 10.53 0.06
C SER A 342 -23.46 11.12 1.20
N PRO A 343 -23.50 12.44 1.46
CA PRO A 343 -22.55 13.11 2.37
C PRO A 343 -22.64 12.60 3.81
N LEU A 344 -23.82 12.22 4.30
CA LEU A 344 -23.95 11.66 5.64
C LEU A 344 -23.26 10.31 5.81
N LEU A 345 -23.23 9.49 4.76
CA LEU A 345 -22.48 8.23 4.76
C LEU A 345 -20.98 8.52 4.72
N ALA A 346 -20.56 9.48 3.90
CA ALA A 346 -19.16 9.92 3.83
C ALA A 346 -18.66 10.43 5.19
N GLU A 347 -19.44 11.30 5.86
CA GLU A 347 -19.11 11.79 7.21
C GLU A 347 -19.04 10.68 8.25
N ARG A 348 -19.95 9.71 8.17
CA ARG A 348 -19.94 8.55 9.08
C ARG A 348 -18.69 7.71 8.91
N ALA A 349 -18.33 7.37 7.68
CA ALA A 349 -17.17 6.54 7.37
C ALA A 349 -15.87 7.25 7.77
N LEU A 350 -15.70 8.53 7.41
CA LEU A 350 -14.56 9.34 7.82
C LEU A 350 -14.47 9.47 9.35
N SER A 351 -15.59 9.71 10.02
CA SER A 351 -15.63 9.81 11.48
C SER A 351 -15.30 8.49 12.16
N ALA A 352 -15.66 7.35 11.57
CA ALA A 352 -15.31 6.02 12.10
C ALA A 352 -13.79 5.82 12.11
N VAL A 353 -13.09 6.18 11.04
CA VAL A 353 -11.62 6.15 10.99
C VAL A 353 -11.02 7.07 12.05
N ARG A 354 -11.48 8.30 12.14
CA ARG A 354 -10.96 9.29 13.09
C ARG A 354 -11.29 8.99 14.55
N ALA A 355 -12.31 8.17 14.79
CA ALA A 355 -12.65 7.67 16.13
C ALA A 355 -11.93 6.38 16.49
N HIS A 356 -11.21 5.77 15.53
CA HIS A 356 -10.49 4.53 15.78
C HIS A 356 -9.26 4.82 16.66
N GLU A 357 -9.36 4.42 17.94
CA GLU A 357 -8.38 4.78 18.97
C GLU A 357 -7.12 3.91 18.93
N VAL A 358 -7.10 2.88 18.09
CA VAL A 358 -6.08 1.85 18.17
C VAL A 358 -5.40 1.67 16.82
N TYR A 359 -4.14 2.06 16.69
CA TYR A 359 -3.33 1.83 15.52
C TYR A 359 -2.54 0.52 15.67
N GLY A 360 -2.73 -0.38 14.73
CA GLY A 360 -1.99 -1.64 14.70
C GLY A 360 -2.34 -2.66 15.78
N ALA A 361 -3.33 -2.39 16.63
CA ALA A 361 -3.73 -3.30 17.70
C ALA A 361 -4.61 -4.46 17.24
N ASP A 362 -5.26 -4.27 16.14
CA ASP A 362 -6.28 -5.19 15.66
C ASP A 362 -5.69 -6.38 14.90
N VAL A 363 -4.40 -6.31 14.64
CA VAL A 363 -3.69 -7.39 13.98
C VAL A 363 -3.31 -8.42 15.02
N SER A 364 -3.99 -9.55 15.02
CA SER A 364 -3.76 -10.77 15.79
C SER A 364 -2.75 -10.63 16.93
N GLY A 365 -3.01 -11.08 18.13
CA GLY A 365 -2.21 -10.91 19.36
C GLY A 365 -0.68 -11.07 19.25
N ASP A 366 -0.18 -11.42 18.08
CA ASP A 366 1.24 -11.59 17.76
C ASP A 366 2.02 -10.26 17.65
N ARG A 367 1.38 -9.13 17.31
CA ARG A 367 2.06 -7.82 17.38
C ARG A 367 2.47 -7.45 18.79
N LEU A 368 1.71 -7.91 19.77
CA LEU A 368 2.00 -7.69 21.19
C LEU A 368 3.05 -8.67 21.73
N ALA A 369 3.21 -9.84 21.10
CA ALA A 369 4.17 -10.86 21.54
C ALA A 369 5.62 -10.48 21.29
N SER A 370 5.91 -9.59 20.33
CA SER A 370 7.29 -9.16 20.03
C SER A 370 7.85 -8.13 21.02
N GLY A 371 7.07 -7.64 21.96
CA GLY A 371 7.53 -6.76 23.04
C GLY A 371 8.10 -5.40 22.62
N SER A 372 7.88 -5.00 21.37
CA SER A 372 8.59 -3.91 20.72
C SER A 372 7.76 -2.63 20.50
N LEU A 373 6.58 -2.52 21.08
CA LEU A 373 5.84 -1.25 21.03
C LEU A 373 6.18 -0.42 22.28
N ALA A 374 6.63 0.80 22.08
CA ALA A 374 6.90 1.78 23.14
C ALA A 374 5.68 2.02 24.05
N CYS A 375 4.49 1.74 23.54
CA CYS A 375 3.23 1.89 24.25
C CYS A 375 2.98 0.81 25.32
N GLY A 376 3.81 -0.24 25.41
CA GLY A 376 3.62 -1.35 26.38
C GLY A 376 2.33 -2.15 26.21
N GLY A 377 1.70 -2.03 25.05
CA GLY A 377 0.42 -2.58 24.65
C GLY A 377 -0.02 -1.96 23.32
N PRO A 378 -1.30 -2.10 22.93
CA PRO A 378 -1.82 -1.37 21.78
C PRO A 378 -1.57 0.13 21.94
N CYS A 379 -1.02 0.78 20.91
CA CYS A 379 -0.93 2.23 20.90
C CYS A 379 -2.33 2.80 20.76
N THR A 380 -2.82 3.44 21.82
CA THR A 380 -4.11 4.13 21.78
C THR A 380 -3.90 5.60 21.46
N PHE A 381 -4.60 6.09 20.44
CA PHE A 381 -4.62 7.50 20.09
C PHE A 381 -5.85 8.18 20.71
N ALA A 382 -5.74 9.48 20.97
CA ALA A 382 -6.91 10.24 21.31
C ALA A 382 -7.90 10.22 20.13
N VAL A 383 -9.19 10.03 20.46
CA VAL A 383 -10.28 10.16 19.48
C VAL A 383 -10.18 11.50 18.79
N GLN A 384 -9.99 11.50 17.49
CA GLN A 384 -9.91 12.71 16.71
C GLN A 384 -11.28 13.35 16.54
N ARG A 385 -11.33 14.67 16.43
CA ARG A 385 -12.60 15.38 16.21
C ARG A 385 -13.19 15.03 14.84
N PRO A 386 -14.52 14.92 14.73
CA PRO A 386 -15.16 14.85 13.42
C PRO A 386 -14.80 16.08 12.57
N VAL A 387 -14.53 15.84 11.32
CA VAL A 387 -14.29 16.88 10.30
C VAL A 387 -15.28 16.71 9.16
N PRO A 388 -15.62 17.77 8.42
CA PRO A 388 -16.47 17.62 7.24
C PRO A 388 -15.87 16.64 6.25
N ALA A 389 -16.69 15.76 5.67
CA ALA A 389 -16.27 14.88 4.61
C ALA A 389 -16.10 15.68 3.32
N THR A 390 -14.91 16.21 3.12
CA THR A 390 -14.45 16.79 1.86
C THR A 390 -13.42 15.87 1.23
N LEU A 391 -13.25 15.93 -0.09
CA LEU A 391 -12.23 15.12 -0.75
C LEU A 391 -10.85 15.38 -0.15
N ALA A 392 -10.51 16.63 0.15
CA ALA A 392 -9.24 16.99 0.77
C ALA A 392 -9.04 16.31 2.13
N ASN A 393 -10.04 16.39 3.02
CA ASN A 393 -9.93 15.76 4.35
C ASN A 393 -9.82 14.23 4.25
N ILE A 394 -10.55 13.59 3.33
CA ILE A 394 -10.50 12.14 3.12
C ILE A 394 -9.11 11.73 2.61
N ILE A 395 -8.58 12.42 1.61
CA ILE A 395 -7.27 12.07 1.03
C ILE A 395 -6.12 12.39 2.00
N GLU A 396 -6.24 13.46 2.81
CA GLU A 396 -5.26 13.72 3.88
C GLU A 396 -5.26 12.62 4.94
N GLU A 397 -6.43 12.10 5.34
CA GLU A 397 -6.47 10.92 6.23
C GLU A 397 -5.82 9.70 5.56
N LYS A 398 -6.14 9.40 4.30
CA LYS A 398 -5.47 8.32 3.57
C LYS A 398 -3.96 8.52 3.53
N TYR A 399 -3.49 9.73 3.24
CA TYR A 399 -2.07 10.03 3.18
C TYR A 399 -1.34 9.80 4.50
N ILE A 400 -2.00 10.06 5.63
CA ILE A 400 -1.43 9.86 6.96
C ILE A 400 -1.54 8.39 7.37
N ASP A 401 -2.73 7.79 7.27
CA ASP A 401 -3.01 6.46 7.81
C ASP A 401 -2.46 5.30 6.96
N LEU A 402 -2.31 5.54 5.65
CA LEU A 402 -1.70 4.57 4.73
C LEU A 402 -0.19 4.84 4.53
N PHE A 403 0.50 5.20 5.60
CA PHE A 403 1.95 5.46 5.58
C PHE A 403 2.71 4.27 4.98
N LEU A 404 3.59 4.56 3.99
CA LEU A 404 4.37 3.59 3.20
C LEU A 404 3.52 2.69 2.27
N SER A 405 2.22 2.92 2.13
CA SER A 405 1.40 2.18 1.18
C SER A 405 1.52 2.75 -0.25
N ALA A 406 1.54 1.87 -1.24
CA ALA A 406 1.50 2.26 -2.65
C ALA A 406 0.20 2.98 -3.04
N GLU A 407 -0.89 2.79 -2.29
CA GLU A 407 -2.18 3.44 -2.52
C GLU A 407 -2.13 4.96 -2.40
N VAL A 408 -1.26 5.48 -1.53
CA VAL A 408 -1.06 6.94 -1.40
C VAL A 408 -0.66 7.58 -2.73
N TRP A 409 0.13 6.89 -3.54
CA TRP A 409 0.53 7.39 -4.85
C TRP A 409 -0.60 7.29 -5.88
N SER A 410 -1.39 6.23 -5.85
CA SER A 410 -2.59 6.08 -6.68
C SER A 410 -3.61 7.19 -6.36
N ASP A 411 -3.85 7.46 -5.09
CA ASP A 411 -4.72 8.54 -4.63
C ASP A 411 -4.20 9.92 -5.08
N PHE A 412 -2.90 10.19 -4.91
CA PHE A 412 -2.30 11.42 -5.38
C PHE A 412 -2.47 11.61 -6.90
N ARG A 413 -2.15 10.60 -7.71
CA ARG A 413 -2.23 10.70 -9.17
C ARG A 413 -3.63 11.03 -9.68
N ARG A 414 -4.68 10.43 -9.09
CA ARG A 414 -6.05 10.65 -9.53
C ARG A 414 -6.72 11.90 -8.94
N THR A 415 -6.26 12.39 -7.78
CA THR A 415 -6.88 13.53 -7.07
C THR A 415 -6.00 14.78 -6.99
N CYS A 416 -4.68 14.66 -7.19
CA CYS A 416 -3.68 15.68 -6.91
C CYS A 416 -3.66 16.14 -5.43
N LEU A 417 -4.07 15.28 -4.53
CA LEU A 417 -4.12 15.53 -3.09
C LEU A 417 -3.33 14.45 -2.30
N PRO A 418 -2.78 14.75 -1.12
CA PRO A 418 -2.62 16.11 -0.61
C PRO A 418 -1.74 16.93 -1.55
N TYR A 419 -1.67 18.24 -1.35
CA TYR A 419 -0.81 19.06 -2.18
C TYR A 419 0.66 18.73 -1.94
N ILE A 420 1.26 18.00 -2.87
CA ILE A 420 2.67 17.65 -2.87
C ILE A 420 3.36 18.46 -3.98
N ALA A 421 4.20 19.41 -3.59
CA ALA A 421 5.03 20.10 -4.56
C ALA A 421 6.14 19.16 -5.06
N ALA A 422 6.42 19.16 -6.36
CA ALA A 422 7.59 18.46 -6.87
C ALA A 422 8.84 18.95 -6.13
N ALA A 423 9.69 18.01 -5.71
CA ALA A 423 10.92 18.34 -4.99
C ALA A 423 11.72 19.41 -5.73
N PRO A 424 12.07 20.56 -5.09
CA PRO A 424 12.74 21.66 -5.78
C PRO A 424 14.14 21.26 -6.24
N ALA A 425 14.56 21.72 -7.41
CA ALA A 425 15.96 21.59 -7.83
C ALA A 425 16.86 22.33 -6.85
N THR A 426 17.82 21.65 -6.26
CA THR A 426 18.90 22.33 -5.53
C THR A 426 19.89 22.90 -6.51
N VAL A 427 20.55 24.00 -6.15
CA VAL A 427 21.56 24.67 -7.02
C VAL A 427 22.72 23.73 -7.38
N THR A 428 22.92 22.68 -6.59
CA THR A 428 24.02 21.73 -6.71
C THR A 428 23.64 20.45 -7.46
N ASP A 429 22.37 20.28 -7.85
CA ASP A 429 21.88 19.03 -8.43
C ASP A 429 21.70 19.15 -9.95
N PRO A 430 22.53 18.45 -10.76
CA PRO A 430 22.43 18.48 -12.21
C PRO A 430 21.32 17.57 -12.78
N VAL A 431 20.61 16.79 -11.94
CA VAL A 431 19.60 15.84 -12.43
C VAL A 431 18.37 16.59 -12.92
N PRO A 432 18.00 16.47 -14.21
CA PRO A 432 16.78 17.06 -14.72
C PRO A 432 15.58 16.49 -13.99
N ARG A 433 14.75 17.35 -13.41
CA ARG A 433 13.52 16.94 -12.74
C ARG A 433 12.35 17.05 -13.71
N PRO A 434 11.47 16.06 -13.74
CA PRO A 434 10.19 16.26 -14.38
C PRO A 434 9.48 17.44 -13.72
N GLY A 435 8.78 18.25 -14.49
CA GLY A 435 7.99 19.37 -13.97
C GLY A 435 6.78 18.94 -13.13
N SER A 436 6.60 17.63 -12.92
CA SER A 436 5.53 17.00 -12.16
C SER A 436 6.04 15.74 -11.49
N LEU A 437 5.32 15.25 -10.47
CA LEU A 437 5.58 13.92 -9.90
C LEU A 437 5.39 12.85 -11.00
N PRO A 438 6.21 11.77 -10.97
CA PRO A 438 6.03 10.65 -11.89
C PRO A 438 4.64 10.02 -11.77
N GLU A 439 4.07 9.64 -12.90
CA GLU A 439 2.75 8.99 -12.93
C GLU A 439 2.84 7.47 -12.99
N ARG A 440 4.04 6.93 -13.23
CA ARG A 440 4.29 5.50 -13.32
C ARG A 440 5.76 5.21 -13.05
N PHE A 441 6.06 3.96 -12.69
CA PHE A 441 7.44 3.48 -12.71
C PHE A 441 7.89 3.22 -14.15
N PRO A 442 9.18 3.36 -14.46
CA PRO A 442 9.72 2.85 -15.72
C PRO A 442 9.59 1.32 -15.75
N TYR A 443 9.49 0.76 -16.94
CA TYR A 443 9.60 -0.70 -17.07
C TYR A 443 11.02 -1.15 -16.78
N GLY A 444 11.16 -2.35 -16.20
CA GLY A 444 12.44 -2.92 -15.83
C GLY A 444 13.41 -3.03 -17.01
N GLN A 445 14.70 -2.90 -16.74
CA GLN A 445 15.75 -3.02 -17.75
C GLN A 445 15.78 -4.43 -18.35
N SER A 446 15.42 -5.44 -17.59
CA SER A 446 15.37 -6.85 -18.03
C SER A 446 14.38 -7.10 -19.17
N ILE A 447 13.35 -6.24 -19.29
CA ILE A 447 12.33 -6.32 -20.34
C ILE A 447 12.43 -5.20 -21.38
N ALA A 448 13.37 -4.26 -21.23
CA ALA A 448 13.50 -3.12 -22.13
C ALA A 448 13.83 -3.51 -23.58
N GLY A 449 14.38 -4.70 -23.80
CA GLY A 449 14.66 -5.27 -25.11
C GLY A 449 13.51 -6.06 -25.73
N ASP A 450 12.44 -6.31 -25.00
CA ASP A 450 11.26 -7.00 -25.50
C ASP A 450 10.49 -6.08 -26.45
N PRO A 451 10.18 -6.50 -27.69
CA PRO A 451 9.47 -5.67 -28.66
C PRO A 451 8.06 -5.27 -28.22
N ASN A 452 7.47 -5.99 -27.28
CA ASN A 452 6.13 -5.73 -26.77
C ASN A 452 6.15 -4.74 -25.58
N THR A 453 7.31 -4.45 -25.00
CA THR A 453 7.41 -3.49 -23.89
C THR A 453 7.08 -2.09 -24.38
N PRO A 454 6.07 -1.40 -23.78
CA PRO A 454 5.71 -0.06 -24.21
C PRO A 454 6.88 0.92 -24.02
N ASN A 455 7.20 1.65 -25.07
CA ASN A 455 8.23 2.71 -25.03
C ASN A 455 7.62 3.99 -24.45
N VAL A 456 7.42 4.01 -23.14
CA VAL A 456 6.82 5.13 -22.41
C VAL A 456 7.70 5.52 -21.23
N GLY A 457 7.86 6.80 -21.01
CA GLY A 457 8.60 7.33 -19.86
C GLY A 457 7.76 7.34 -18.57
N ALA A 458 8.43 7.54 -17.44
CA ALA A 458 7.78 7.63 -16.13
C ALA A 458 6.74 8.77 -16.00
N ASN A 459 6.78 9.74 -16.89
CA ASN A 459 5.82 10.86 -16.95
C ASN A 459 4.69 10.65 -17.98
N ALA A 460 4.60 9.46 -18.60
CA ALA A 460 3.50 9.15 -19.47
C ALA A 460 2.25 8.89 -18.64
N HIS A 461 1.12 9.44 -19.08
CA HIS A 461 -0.16 9.24 -18.43
C HIS A 461 -0.53 7.77 -18.30
N ASN A 462 -1.02 7.42 -17.12
CA ASN A 462 -1.77 6.20 -16.90
C ASN A 462 -3.26 6.45 -17.09
N ALA A 463 -4.03 5.40 -17.40
CA ALA A 463 -5.46 5.51 -17.61
C ALA A 463 -6.23 5.85 -16.31
N ASP A 464 -5.67 5.54 -15.15
CA ASP A 464 -6.21 5.91 -13.83
C ASP A 464 -5.85 7.34 -13.41
N SER A 465 -5.00 8.02 -14.17
CA SER A 465 -4.53 9.38 -13.89
C SER A 465 -4.86 10.31 -15.05
N PRO A 466 -6.10 10.75 -15.19
CA PRO A 466 -6.53 11.60 -16.32
C PRO A 466 -5.98 13.02 -16.25
N ARG A 467 -5.33 13.38 -15.14
CA ARG A 467 -4.78 14.71 -14.92
C ARG A 467 -3.28 14.61 -14.64
N VAL A 468 -2.51 15.42 -15.34
CA VAL A 468 -1.19 15.79 -14.84
C VAL A 468 -1.43 16.71 -13.66
N CYS A 469 -1.05 16.29 -12.47
CA CYS A 469 -1.08 17.18 -11.32
C CYS A 469 -0.14 18.34 -11.61
N PRO A 470 -0.62 19.57 -11.54
CA PRO A 470 0.23 20.70 -11.83
C PRO A 470 1.44 20.69 -10.90
N SER A 471 2.63 20.97 -11.46
CA SER A 471 3.83 21.22 -10.66
C SER A 471 3.65 22.56 -9.94
N TYR A 472 3.03 22.54 -8.78
CA TYR A 472 2.81 23.77 -8.03
C TYR A 472 4.05 24.19 -7.28
N SER A 473 4.44 25.44 -7.52
CA SER A 473 5.08 26.22 -6.49
C SER A 473 4.02 26.49 -5.41
N PHE A 474 4.13 25.83 -4.30
CA PHE A 474 3.13 25.82 -3.26
C PHE A 474 3.19 27.10 -2.40
N PHE A 475 2.28 28.02 -2.56
CA PHE A 475 1.99 29.14 -1.65
C PHE A 475 0.51 29.52 -1.66
N GLY A 476 -0.40 28.59 -1.77
CA GLY A 476 -1.83 28.85 -1.61
C GLY A 476 -2.43 27.90 -0.57
N ASN A 477 -3.39 28.38 0.18
CA ASN A 477 -4.12 27.56 1.15
C ASN A 477 -4.80 26.38 0.41
N PRO A 478 -4.37 25.13 0.62
CA PRO A 478 -4.88 23.96 -0.11
C PRO A 478 -6.37 23.66 0.15
N ARG A 479 -6.96 24.31 1.15
CA ARG A 479 -8.34 24.10 1.58
C ARG A 479 -9.35 25.09 1.02
N ALA A 480 -8.95 25.90 0.05
CA ALA A 480 -9.82 26.90 -0.59
C ALA A 480 -10.62 26.34 -1.79
N TYR A 481 -10.76 25.01 -1.92
CA TYR A 481 -11.57 24.38 -2.95
C TYR A 481 -12.62 23.44 -2.37
#